data_aa2a100c91b43b796ab8be2a774013d1
#
_entry.id   aa2a100c91b43b796ab8be2a774013d1
#
_cell.length_a   1.000
_cell.length_b   1.000
_cell.length_c   1.000
_cell.angle_alpha   90.00
_cell.angle_beta   90.00
_cell.angle_gamma   90.00
#
_symmetry.space_group_name_H-M   'P 1'
#
loop_
_entity.id
_entity.type
_entity.pdbx_description
1 polymer ?
#
loop_
_entity_poly.entity_id
_entity_poly.type
_entity_poly.pdbx_seq_one_letter_code
_entity_poly.pdbx_strand_id
1 'polypeptide(L)'
;MITSAVVRFVTKNNKHFDIPCHRHSDAFYIVSQFLSPDEINRSMTQEGFLDENWVFYDRLSACEHAYECHQVKFHNQELFSEDLW
;
A
#
# COMPACT_ATOMS: atom_id res chain seq x y z
N MET A 1 0.20 14.50 -3.50
CA MET A 1 1.43 13.70 -3.71
C MET A 1 1.35 12.41 -2.90
N ILE A 2 2.07 11.40 -3.32
CA ILE A 2 2.13 10.14 -2.57
C ILE A 2 3.02 10.35 -1.34
N THR A 3 2.48 10.03 -0.15
CA THR A 3 3.16 10.28 1.13
C THR A 3 3.57 9.00 1.86
N SER A 4 2.93 7.87 1.58
CA SER A 4 3.31 6.58 2.16
C SER A 4 2.85 5.43 1.29
N ALA A 5 3.49 4.29 1.45
CA ALA A 5 2.91 3.02 1.01
C ALA A 5 1.88 2.59 2.05
N VAL A 6 1.04 1.65 1.70
CA VAL A 6 0.01 1.12 2.59
C VAL A 6 -0.31 -0.31 2.20
N VAL A 7 -0.62 -1.14 3.19
CA VAL A 7 -1.25 -2.43 2.95
C VAL A 7 -2.64 -2.39 3.56
N ARG A 8 -3.63 -2.64 2.73
CA ARG A 8 -5.03 -2.72 3.14
C ARG A 8 -5.35 -4.17 3.43
N PHE A 9 -5.32 -4.53 4.70
CA PHE A 9 -5.54 -5.89 5.16
C PHE A 9 -7.03 -6.20 5.25
N VAL A 10 -7.37 -7.42 4.86
CA VAL A 10 -8.70 -7.98 5.04
C VAL A 10 -8.55 -9.27 5.83
N THR A 11 -9.27 -9.40 6.94
CA THR A 11 -9.25 -10.62 7.76
C THR A 11 -10.26 -11.62 7.23
N LYS A 12 -10.14 -12.88 7.68
CA LYS A 12 -11.06 -13.94 7.26
C LYS A 12 -12.48 -13.75 7.78
N ASN A 13 -12.64 -12.97 8.86
CA ASN A 13 -13.98 -12.56 9.33
C ASN A 13 -14.42 -11.22 8.73
N ASN A 14 -13.78 -10.81 7.63
CA ASN A 14 -14.16 -9.68 6.79
C ASN A 14 -14.00 -8.32 7.46
N LYS A 15 -13.04 -8.16 8.35
CA LYS A 15 -12.64 -6.87 8.90
C LYS A 15 -11.53 -6.27 8.05
N HIS A 16 -11.53 -4.96 7.89
CA HIS A 16 -10.60 -4.22 7.05
C HIS A 16 -9.81 -3.23 7.88
N PHE A 17 -8.51 -3.11 7.63
CA PHE A 17 -7.68 -2.08 8.25
C PHE A 17 -6.45 -1.79 7.40
N ASP A 18 -5.96 -0.56 7.48
CA ASP A 18 -4.82 -0.08 6.69
C ASP A 18 -3.61 0.10 7.58
N ILE A 19 -2.44 -0.37 7.12
CA ILE A 19 -1.15 -0.14 7.78
C ILE A 19 -0.28 0.69 6.83
N PRO A 20 -0.08 1.99 7.12
CA PRO A 20 0.87 2.81 6.35
C PRO A 20 2.30 2.37 6.65
N CYS A 21 3.16 2.49 5.64
CA CYS A 21 4.56 2.05 5.76
C CYS A 21 5.41 2.71 4.67
N HIS A 22 6.74 2.58 4.75
CA HIS A 22 7.62 2.93 3.65
C HIS A 22 7.84 1.74 2.72
N ARG A 23 7.88 0.54 3.28
CA ARG A 23 7.97 -0.71 2.50
C ARG A 23 6.77 -1.58 2.84
N HIS A 24 6.13 -2.15 1.84
CA HIS A 24 4.97 -3.02 2.05
C HIS A 24 5.30 -4.21 2.95
N SER A 25 6.54 -4.72 2.85
CA SER A 25 7.00 -5.81 3.73
C SER A 25 6.96 -5.45 5.21
N ASP A 26 7.20 -4.18 5.55
CA ASP A 26 7.15 -3.73 6.94
C ASP A 26 5.74 -3.83 7.52
N ALA A 27 4.72 -3.54 6.71
CA ALA A 27 3.34 -3.69 7.14
C ALA A 27 2.99 -5.14 7.46
N PHE A 28 3.46 -6.08 6.64
CA PHE A 28 3.25 -7.51 6.89
C PHE A 28 3.98 -7.95 8.16
N TYR A 29 5.18 -7.44 8.39
CA TYR A 29 5.91 -7.73 9.62
C TYR A 29 5.15 -7.23 10.85
N ILE A 30 4.66 -5.99 10.81
CA ILE A 30 3.90 -5.40 11.92
C ILE A 30 2.67 -6.25 12.23
N VAL A 31 1.90 -6.61 11.21
CA VAL A 31 0.68 -7.39 11.39
C VAL A 31 0.98 -8.78 11.95
N SER A 32 2.12 -9.38 11.57
CA SER A 32 2.53 -10.70 12.07
C SER A 32 2.75 -10.71 13.59
N GLN A 33 2.88 -9.56 14.23
CA GLN A 33 3.05 -9.47 15.68
C GLN A 33 1.75 -9.68 16.46
N PHE A 34 0.60 -9.54 15.80
CA PHE A 34 -0.69 -9.67 16.49
C PHE A 34 -1.72 -10.53 15.75
N LEU A 35 -1.49 -10.88 14.50
CA LEU A 35 -2.35 -11.79 13.74
C LEU A 35 -1.51 -12.90 13.13
N SER A 36 -2.06 -14.13 13.14
CA SER A 36 -1.42 -15.24 12.44
C SER A 36 -1.76 -15.16 10.94
N PRO A 37 -0.94 -15.77 10.06
CA PRO A 37 -1.25 -15.81 8.63
C PRO A 37 -2.63 -16.39 8.31
N ASP A 38 -3.12 -17.31 9.16
CA ASP A 38 -4.43 -17.96 8.98
C ASP A 38 -5.59 -16.98 9.17
N GLU A 39 -5.37 -15.85 9.86
CA GLU A 39 -6.40 -14.85 10.11
C GLU A 39 -6.52 -13.82 8.98
N ILE A 40 -5.57 -13.81 8.05
CA ILE A 40 -5.51 -12.84 6.94
C ILE A 40 -6.08 -13.46 5.67
N ASN A 41 -6.98 -12.76 5.01
CA ASN A 41 -7.45 -13.12 3.68
C ASN A 41 -6.49 -12.51 2.65
N ARG A 42 -5.49 -13.28 2.22
CA ARG A 42 -4.44 -12.79 1.33
C ARG A 42 -4.97 -12.37 -0.03
N SER A 43 -5.98 -13.07 -0.54
CA SER A 43 -6.52 -12.77 -1.88
C SER A 43 -7.25 -11.42 -1.93
N MET A 44 -7.73 -10.91 -0.80
CA MET A 44 -8.42 -9.63 -0.71
C MET A 44 -7.56 -8.52 -0.13
N THR A 45 -6.39 -8.85 0.42
CA THR A 45 -5.44 -7.86 0.94
C THR A 45 -4.76 -7.15 -0.22
N GLN A 46 -4.71 -5.82 -0.17
CA GLN A 46 -4.20 -4.99 -1.27
C GLN A 46 -3.00 -4.18 -0.83
N GLU A 47 -1.96 -4.16 -1.67
CA GLU A 47 -0.81 -3.26 -1.51
C GLU A 47 -1.05 -2.03 -2.39
N GLY A 48 -0.85 -0.86 -1.80
CA GLY A 48 -1.08 0.39 -2.50
C GLY A 48 -0.34 1.55 -1.86
N PHE A 49 -0.87 2.74 -2.06
CA PHE A 49 -0.25 3.99 -1.61
C PHE A 49 -1.31 4.96 -1.12
N LEU A 50 -0.90 5.89 -0.25
CA LEU A 50 -1.74 6.95 0.25
C LEU A 50 -1.16 8.31 -0.15
N ASP A 51 -2.03 9.29 -0.37
CA ASP A 51 -1.63 10.68 -0.54
C ASP A 51 -1.77 11.45 0.78
N GLU A 52 -1.53 12.76 0.77
CA GLU A 52 -1.64 13.62 1.95
C GLU A 52 -3.06 13.70 2.52
N ASN A 53 -4.05 13.30 1.75
CA ASN A 53 -5.46 13.29 2.17
C ASN A 53 -5.94 11.89 2.55
N TRP A 54 -5.02 10.92 2.69
CA TRP A 54 -5.33 9.52 3.03
C TRP A 54 -6.17 8.81 1.98
N VAL A 55 -6.13 9.26 0.72
CA VAL A 55 -6.79 8.58 -0.40
C VAL A 55 -5.92 7.40 -0.82
N PHE A 56 -6.55 6.24 -0.97
CA PHE A 56 -5.88 5.02 -1.39
C PHE A 56 -5.75 4.99 -2.92
N TYR A 57 -4.56 4.60 -3.38
CA TYR A 57 -4.26 4.40 -4.80
C TYR A 57 -3.69 3.00 -4.97
N ASP A 58 -4.17 2.25 -5.97
CA ASP A 58 -3.47 1.03 -6.36
C ASP A 58 -2.13 1.41 -7.04
N ARG A 59 -1.32 0.39 -7.39
CA ARG A 59 0.02 0.66 -7.92
C ARG A 59 -0.01 1.44 -9.23
N LEU A 60 -0.98 1.19 -10.10
CA LEU A 60 -1.08 1.90 -11.39
C LEU A 60 -1.53 3.34 -11.19
N SER A 61 -2.59 3.56 -10.43
CA SER A 61 -3.09 4.90 -10.15
C SER A 61 -2.10 5.71 -9.35
N ALA A 62 -1.37 5.08 -8.42
CA ALA A 62 -0.33 5.75 -7.63
C ALA A 62 0.82 6.22 -8.52
N CYS A 63 1.21 5.43 -9.51
CA CYS A 63 2.26 5.84 -10.46
C CYS A 63 1.84 7.09 -11.22
N GLU A 64 0.61 7.13 -11.75
CA GLU A 64 0.12 8.30 -12.46
C GLU A 64 0.09 9.54 -11.56
N HIS A 65 -0.38 9.38 -10.32
CA HIS A 65 -0.42 10.48 -9.37
C HIS A 65 0.99 10.98 -9.01
N ALA A 66 1.92 10.08 -8.77
CA ALA A 66 3.31 10.43 -8.46
C ALA A 66 3.99 11.11 -9.66
N TYR A 67 3.69 10.66 -10.87
CA TYR A 67 4.21 11.28 -12.08
C TYR A 67 3.70 12.71 -12.24
N GLU A 68 2.40 12.93 -12.04
CA GLU A 68 1.79 14.27 -12.11
C GLU A 68 2.35 15.20 -11.04
N CYS A 69 2.74 14.67 -9.88
CA CYS A 69 3.34 15.44 -8.79
C CYS A 69 4.86 15.55 -8.90
N HIS A 70 5.45 15.08 -10.00
CA HIS A 70 6.90 15.10 -10.24
C HIS A 70 7.73 14.29 -9.23
N GLN A 71 7.11 13.28 -8.60
CA GLN A 71 7.81 12.41 -7.66
C GLN A 71 8.59 11.31 -8.38
N VAL A 72 8.11 10.90 -9.56
CA VAL A 72 8.79 9.94 -10.43
C VAL A 72 8.79 10.48 -11.86
N LYS A 73 9.67 9.92 -12.71
CA LYS A 73 9.84 10.34 -14.11
C LYS A 73 9.21 9.37 -15.10
N PHE A 74 8.53 8.36 -14.60
CA PHE A 74 7.89 7.32 -15.42
C PHE A 74 6.40 7.25 -15.11
N HIS A 75 5.63 6.67 -16.04
CA HIS A 75 4.19 6.47 -15.88
C HIS A 75 3.75 5.24 -16.69
N ASN A 76 2.46 4.91 -16.65
CA ASN A 76 1.89 3.75 -17.34
C ASN A 76 2.46 2.42 -16.86
N GLN A 77 2.83 2.35 -15.59
CA GLN A 77 3.34 1.13 -14.97
C GLN A 77 3.02 1.14 -13.48
N GLU A 78 3.24 0.00 -12.82
CA GLU A 78 3.02 -0.10 -11.39
C GLU A 78 4.10 0.66 -10.61
N LEU A 79 3.67 1.34 -9.54
CA LEU A 79 4.58 1.99 -8.61
C LEU A 79 4.98 1.00 -7.51
N PHE A 80 6.27 0.98 -7.19
CA PHE A 80 6.80 0.19 -6.07
C PHE A 80 7.33 1.14 -5.00
N SER A 81 7.32 0.71 -3.75
CA SER A 81 7.78 1.55 -2.65
C SER A 81 9.24 1.98 -2.82
N GLU A 82 10.08 1.14 -3.43
CA GLU A 82 11.48 1.44 -3.73
C GLU A 82 11.63 2.61 -4.70
N ASP A 83 10.61 2.90 -5.49
CA ASP A 83 10.66 4.02 -6.45
C ASP A 83 10.61 5.38 -5.73
N LEU A 84 10.12 5.41 -4.49
CA LEU A 84 9.97 6.62 -3.70
C LEU A 84 10.87 6.66 -2.47
N TRP A 85 11.16 5.49 -1.88
CA TRP A 85 11.94 5.40 -0.63
C TRP A 85 13.02 4.31 -0.63
#